data_48f41f5536a501c3b3658a0d867923d8
#
_entry.id   48f41f5536a501c3b3658a0d867923d8
#
_cell.length_a   1.000
_cell.length_b   1.000
_cell.length_c   1.000
_cell.angle_alpha   90.00
_cell.angle_beta   90.00
_cell.angle_gamma   90.00
#
_symmetry.space_group_name_H-M   'P 1'
#
loop_
_entity.id
_entity.type
_entity.pdbx_description
1 polymer ?
#
loop_
_entity_poly.entity_id
_entity_poly.type
_entity_poly.pdbx_seq_one_letter_code
_entity_poly.pdbx_strand_id
1 'polypeptide(L)'
;MRRVLWLLQVVLLCIAGSAALVPAADTPPQLTLTLDQHRFSPEELLVKANTPFILVITNKDKEDEEFEISTLRIEQIVAGGKTLQLKMPALKKGVYEFVGEFHEKTAKGRIVAE
;
A
#
# COMPACT_ATOMS: atom_id res chain seq x y z
N MET A 1 -8.85 77.12 -21.86
CA MET A 1 -9.31 75.72 -22.01
C MET A 1 -8.49 74.83 -21.12
N ARG A 2 -9.06 74.33 -20.02
CA ARG A 2 -8.35 73.37 -19.14
C ARG A 2 -8.71 71.97 -19.62
N ARG A 3 -7.73 71.24 -20.12
CA ARG A 3 -7.89 69.84 -20.38
C ARG A 3 -7.65 69.08 -19.08
N VAL A 4 -8.71 68.51 -18.53
CA VAL A 4 -8.60 67.62 -17.39
C VAL A 4 -8.20 66.28 -17.93
N LEU A 5 -6.92 65.91 -17.70
CA LEU A 5 -6.47 64.55 -17.97
C LEU A 5 -6.94 63.67 -16.85
N TRP A 6 -7.91 62.85 -17.14
CA TRP A 6 -8.29 61.75 -16.25
C TRP A 6 -7.28 60.62 -16.43
N LEU A 7 -6.35 60.55 -15.53
CA LEU A 7 -5.51 59.37 -15.40
C LEU A 7 -6.37 58.24 -14.82
N LEU A 8 -6.82 57.37 -15.70
CA LEU A 8 -7.37 56.11 -15.33
C LEU A 8 -6.22 55.25 -14.74
N GLN A 9 -6.08 55.27 -13.42
CA GLN A 9 -5.27 54.29 -12.75
C GLN A 9 -6.02 52.95 -12.82
N VAL A 10 -5.59 52.12 -13.76
CA VAL A 10 -5.98 50.72 -13.74
C VAL A 10 -5.24 50.08 -12.55
N VAL A 11 -5.94 49.97 -11.44
CA VAL A 11 -5.46 49.15 -10.33
C VAL A 11 -5.58 47.71 -10.82
N LEU A 12 -4.48 47.16 -11.29
CA LEU A 12 -4.38 45.75 -11.58
C LEU A 12 -4.37 45.02 -10.22
N LEU A 13 -5.55 44.59 -9.79
CA LEU A 13 -5.70 43.76 -8.62
C LEU A 13 -5.12 42.38 -8.98
N CYS A 14 -3.83 42.16 -8.70
CA CYS A 14 -3.26 40.83 -8.72
C CYS A 14 -3.91 40.03 -7.59
N ILE A 15 -4.97 39.33 -7.93
CA ILE A 15 -5.48 38.26 -7.06
C ILE A 15 -4.41 37.16 -7.13
N ALA A 16 -3.47 37.20 -6.18
CA ALA A 16 -2.61 36.06 -5.91
C ALA A 16 -3.52 34.98 -5.38
N GLY A 17 -4.05 34.16 -6.29
CA GLY A 17 -4.76 32.94 -5.91
C GLY A 17 -3.76 32.06 -5.16
N SER A 18 -3.88 31.98 -3.85
CA SER A 18 -3.22 30.95 -3.08
C SER A 18 -3.77 29.62 -3.58
N ALA A 19 -3.00 28.94 -4.45
CA ALA A 19 -3.29 27.54 -4.73
C ALA A 19 -3.09 26.78 -3.43
N ALA A 20 -4.21 26.45 -2.76
CA ALA A 20 -4.17 25.54 -1.65
C ALA A 20 -3.63 24.21 -2.18
N LEU A 21 -2.42 23.83 -1.76
CA LEU A 21 -1.90 22.49 -2.00
C LEU A 21 -2.85 21.53 -1.29
N VAL A 22 -3.74 20.89 -2.05
CA VAL A 22 -4.50 19.75 -1.54
C VAL A 22 -3.46 18.66 -1.28
N PRO A 23 -3.25 18.20 -0.03
CA PRO A 23 -2.35 17.10 0.21
C PRO A 23 -2.80 15.92 -0.66
N ALA A 24 -1.87 15.32 -1.39
CA ALA A 24 -2.13 14.10 -2.12
C ALA A 24 -2.79 13.12 -1.17
N ALA A 25 -3.87 12.47 -1.60
CA ALA A 25 -4.49 11.42 -0.81
C ALA A 25 -3.39 10.44 -0.35
N ASP A 26 -3.32 10.18 0.96
CA ASP A 26 -2.33 9.28 1.51
C ASP A 26 -2.41 7.94 0.78
N THR A 27 -1.34 7.59 0.09
CA THR A 27 -1.22 6.28 -0.54
C THR A 27 -1.02 5.25 0.57
N PRO A 28 -1.78 4.14 0.58
CA PRO A 28 -1.56 3.09 1.57
C PRO A 28 -0.11 2.60 1.52
N PRO A 29 0.52 2.33 2.66
CA PRO A 29 1.86 1.77 2.66
C PRO A 29 1.89 0.42 1.96
N GLN A 30 2.98 0.15 1.26
CA GLN A 30 3.21 -1.12 0.58
C GLN A 30 4.29 -1.91 1.31
N LEU A 31 4.04 -3.19 1.52
CA LEU A 31 5.01 -4.13 2.06
C LEU A 31 5.24 -5.23 1.04
N THR A 32 6.47 -5.66 0.92
CA THR A 32 6.87 -6.71 -0.02
C THR A 32 7.14 -8.01 0.72
N LEU A 33 6.57 -9.09 0.21
CA LEU A 33 6.79 -10.44 0.66
C LEU A 33 7.25 -11.27 -0.54
N THR A 34 8.35 -11.96 -0.39
CA THR A 34 8.91 -12.80 -1.45
C THR A 34 8.78 -14.27 -1.07
N LEU A 35 8.32 -15.09 -2.01
CA LEU A 35 8.36 -16.54 -1.90
C LEU A 35 9.47 -17.06 -2.81
N ASP A 36 10.42 -17.77 -2.24
CA ASP A 36 11.53 -18.37 -2.95
C ASP A 36 11.95 -19.69 -2.27
N GLN A 37 12.07 -20.74 -3.05
CA GLN A 37 12.36 -22.08 -2.55
C GLN A 37 11.37 -22.52 -1.44
N HIS A 38 10.10 -22.25 -1.68
CA HIS A 38 9.01 -22.57 -0.76
C HIS A 38 9.16 -21.95 0.63
N ARG A 39 9.77 -20.76 0.71
CA ARG A 39 9.95 -19.98 1.93
C ARG A 39 9.59 -18.52 1.70
N PHE A 40 8.87 -17.95 2.65
CA PHE A 40 8.60 -16.52 2.65
C PHE A 40 9.75 -15.71 3.28
N SER A 41 10.01 -14.56 2.68
CA SER A 41 10.99 -13.60 3.18
C SER A 41 10.44 -12.17 3.03
N PRO A 42 10.42 -11.36 4.07
CA PRO A 42 10.73 -11.70 5.45
C PRO A 42 9.67 -12.62 6.08
N GLU A 43 10.04 -13.35 7.12
CA GLU A 43 9.07 -14.20 7.85
C GLU A 43 8.16 -13.39 8.78
N GLU A 44 8.56 -12.17 9.12
CA GLU A 44 7.77 -11.26 9.94
C GLU A 44 7.63 -9.92 9.26
N LEU A 45 6.38 -9.47 9.11
CA LEU A 45 6.04 -8.15 8.58
C LEU A 45 5.44 -7.31 9.70
N LEU A 46 6.00 -6.11 9.91
CA LEU A 46 5.46 -5.15 10.85
C LEU A 46 4.55 -4.17 10.12
N VAL A 47 3.33 -4.02 10.58
CA VAL A 47 2.37 -3.07 10.04
C VAL A 47 1.80 -2.20 11.16
N LYS A 48 1.39 -0.99 10.80
CA LYS A 48 0.70 -0.13 11.73
C LYS A 48 -0.73 -0.64 11.93
N ALA A 49 -1.14 -0.85 13.18
CA ALA A 49 -2.50 -1.24 13.50
C ALA A 49 -3.52 -0.21 13.02
N ASN A 50 -4.71 -0.68 12.66
CA ASN A 50 -5.83 0.14 12.22
C ASN A 50 -5.54 0.99 10.97
N THR A 51 -4.58 0.57 10.17
CA THR A 51 -4.18 1.24 8.94
C THR A 51 -4.18 0.25 7.78
N PRO A 52 -4.97 0.47 6.72
CA PRO A 52 -4.95 -0.41 5.55
C PRO A 52 -3.60 -0.32 4.86
N PHE A 53 -3.21 -1.40 4.20
CA PHE A 53 -1.94 -1.49 3.48
C PHE A 53 -2.06 -2.40 2.25
N ILE A 54 -1.05 -2.36 1.40
CA ILE A 54 -0.95 -3.22 0.25
C ILE A 54 0.18 -4.22 0.49
N LEU A 55 -0.13 -5.50 0.36
CA LEU A 55 0.86 -6.56 0.43
C LEU A 55 1.20 -6.99 -1.00
N VAL A 56 2.46 -6.82 -1.37
CA VAL A 56 2.97 -7.19 -2.69
C VAL A 56 3.72 -8.50 -2.53
N ILE A 57 3.17 -9.59 -3.06
CA ILE A 57 3.73 -10.93 -2.94
C ILE A 57 4.33 -11.35 -4.28
N THR A 58 5.62 -11.61 -4.31
CA THR A 58 6.32 -12.11 -5.49
C THR A 58 6.67 -13.57 -5.30
N ASN A 59 6.16 -14.42 -6.17
CA ASN A 59 6.50 -15.84 -6.20
C ASN A 59 7.66 -16.05 -7.20
N LYS A 60 8.86 -16.31 -6.68
CA LYS A 60 10.04 -16.58 -7.49
C LYS A 60 10.16 -18.03 -7.91
N ASP A 61 9.33 -18.91 -7.35
CA ASP A 61 9.28 -20.30 -7.74
C ASP A 61 8.54 -20.49 -9.06
N LYS A 62 8.74 -21.62 -9.70
CA LYS A 62 8.01 -22.00 -10.92
C LYS A 62 6.60 -22.48 -10.61
N GLU A 63 6.38 -23.02 -9.42
CA GLU A 63 5.12 -23.56 -8.98
C GLU A 63 4.21 -22.47 -8.41
N ASP A 64 2.91 -22.64 -8.58
CA ASP A 64 1.92 -21.81 -7.93
C ASP A 64 1.98 -22.03 -6.40
N GLU A 65 1.61 -21.00 -5.65
CA GLU A 65 1.43 -21.10 -4.21
C GLU A 65 0.10 -20.48 -3.82
N GLU A 66 -0.53 -21.04 -2.81
CA GLU A 66 -1.73 -20.48 -2.22
C GLU A 66 -1.37 -19.75 -0.92
N PHE A 67 -1.42 -18.42 -0.98
CA PHE A 67 -1.19 -17.57 0.20
C PHE A 67 -2.46 -17.52 1.04
N GLU A 68 -2.36 -17.88 2.30
CA GLU A 68 -3.49 -17.92 3.21
C GLU A 68 -3.21 -17.22 4.53
N ILE A 69 -4.19 -16.43 4.97
CA ILE A 69 -4.29 -15.93 6.33
C ILE A 69 -5.64 -16.42 6.87
N SER A 70 -5.64 -17.57 7.52
CA SER A 70 -6.87 -18.26 7.93
C SER A 70 -7.75 -17.42 8.86
N THR A 71 -7.15 -16.69 9.80
CA THR A 71 -7.87 -15.84 10.75
C THR A 71 -8.61 -14.68 10.08
N LEU A 72 -8.17 -14.28 8.87
CA LEU A 72 -8.80 -13.22 8.07
C LEU A 72 -9.61 -13.78 6.91
N ARG A 73 -9.65 -15.09 6.74
CA ARG A 73 -10.32 -15.78 5.60
C ARG A 73 -9.81 -15.28 4.25
N ILE A 74 -8.51 -15.04 4.17
CA ILE A 74 -7.83 -14.64 2.95
C ILE A 74 -7.16 -15.87 2.36
N GLU A 75 -7.48 -16.16 1.10
CA GLU A 75 -6.88 -17.21 0.28
C GLU A 75 -6.66 -16.65 -1.12
N GLN A 76 -5.41 -16.65 -1.59
CA GLN A 76 -5.07 -16.12 -2.89
C GLN A 76 -3.99 -16.96 -3.55
N ILE A 77 -4.20 -17.34 -4.80
CA ILE A 77 -3.18 -17.99 -5.60
C ILE A 77 -2.18 -16.95 -6.08
N VAL A 78 -0.91 -17.20 -5.84
CA VAL A 78 0.19 -16.46 -6.42
C VAL A 78 0.86 -17.37 -7.44
N ALA A 79 0.58 -17.13 -8.71
CA ALA A 79 1.10 -17.96 -9.79
C ALA A 79 2.64 -17.95 -9.82
N GLY A 80 3.23 -19.07 -10.22
CA GLY A 80 4.68 -19.19 -10.34
C GLY A 80 5.29 -18.10 -11.21
N GLY A 81 6.32 -17.44 -10.72
CA GLY A 81 6.99 -16.34 -11.41
C GLY A 81 6.21 -15.03 -11.48
N LYS A 82 5.09 -14.91 -10.77
CA LYS A 82 4.22 -13.74 -10.81
C LYS A 82 4.20 -12.99 -9.47
N THR A 83 3.70 -11.76 -9.55
CA THR A 83 3.51 -10.87 -8.41
C THR A 83 2.03 -10.58 -8.25
N LEU A 84 1.56 -10.71 -7.01
CA LEU A 84 0.19 -10.38 -6.62
C LEU A 84 0.21 -9.15 -5.72
N GLN A 85 -0.66 -8.18 -6.02
CA GLN A 85 -0.94 -7.07 -5.12
C GLN A 85 -2.23 -7.35 -4.37
N LEU A 86 -2.13 -7.44 -3.07
CA LEU A 86 -3.25 -7.74 -2.19
C LEU A 86 -3.58 -6.52 -1.34
N LYS A 87 -4.79 -5.99 -1.51
CA LYS A 87 -5.28 -4.91 -0.64
C LYS A 87 -5.67 -5.50 0.69
N MET A 88 -4.94 -5.11 1.74
CA MET A 88 -5.17 -5.59 3.08
C MET A 88 -6.05 -4.60 3.86
N PRO A 89 -7.02 -5.12 4.63
CA PRO A 89 -7.81 -4.26 5.50
C PRO A 89 -6.97 -3.71 6.65
N ALA A 90 -7.49 -2.68 7.31
CA ALA A 90 -6.93 -2.24 8.58
C ALA A 90 -7.04 -3.38 9.61
N LEU A 91 -5.92 -3.76 10.19
CA LEU A 91 -5.86 -4.85 11.17
C LEU A 91 -5.84 -4.27 12.59
N LYS A 92 -6.58 -4.89 13.47
CA LYS A 92 -6.46 -4.63 14.90
C LYS A 92 -5.09 -5.08 15.38
N LYS A 93 -4.59 -4.44 16.42
CA LYS A 93 -3.35 -4.87 17.10
C LYS A 93 -3.37 -6.37 17.36
N GLY A 94 -2.33 -7.07 16.92
CA GLY A 94 -2.25 -8.51 17.08
C GLY A 94 -1.29 -9.15 16.10
N VAL A 95 -1.27 -10.48 16.13
CA VAL A 95 -0.43 -11.32 15.28
C VAL A 95 -1.30 -12.14 14.35
N TYR A 96 -0.98 -12.12 13.08
CA TYR A 96 -1.72 -12.79 12.01
C TYR A 96 -0.78 -13.71 11.26
N GLU A 97 -0.91 -15.00 11.45
CA GLU A 97 -0.07 -16.00 10.78
C GLU A 97 -0.50 -16.16 9.33
N PHE A 98 0.47 -16.32 8.44
CA PHE A 98 0.24 -16.67 7.04
C PHE A 98 1.03 -17.93 6.66
N VAL A 99 0.50 -18.66 5.70
CA VAL A 99 1.12 -19.85 5.16
C VAL A 99 0.97 -19.90 3.64
N GLY A 100 1.87 -20.62 3.00
CA GLY A 100 1.66 -21.15 1.65
C GLY A 100 1.09 -22.56 1.76
N GLU A 101 -0.19 -22.73 1.45
CA GLU A 101 -0.88 -24.00 1.68
C GLU A 101 -0.27 -25.17 0.91
N PHE A 102 0.36 -24.92 -0.23
CA PHE A 102 0.99 -26.00 -0.99
C PHE A 102 2.33 -26.47 -0.40
N HIS A 103 2.90 -25.68 0.54
CA HIS A 103 4.19 -25.95 1.18
C HIS A 103 4.20 -25.52 2.65
N GLU A 104 3.23 -25.97 3.43
CA GLU A 104 2.97 -25.49 4.78
C GLU A 104 4.13 -25.65 5.76
N LYS A 105 4.98 -26.63 5.53
CA LYS A 105 6.11 -26.90 6.43
C LYS A 105 7.20 -25.82 6.35
N THR A 106 7.32 -25.17 5.22
CA THR A 106 8.40 -24.20 4.96
C THR A 106 7.88 -22.79 4.66
N ALA A 107 6.77 -22.68 3.92
CA ALA A 107 6.17 -21.42 3.54
C ALA A 107 5.25 -20.91 4.63
N LYS A 108 5.80 -20.17 5.58
CA LYS A 108 5.06 -19.62 6.72
C LYS A 108 5.72 -18.36 7.26
N GLY A 109 4.91 -17.53 7.87
CA GLY A 109 5.35 -16.30 8.51
C GLY A 109 4.20 -15.64 9.26
N ARG A 110 4.40 -14.40 9.64
CA ARG A 110 3.38 -13.65 10.39
C ARG A 110 3.43 -12.15 10.11
N ILE A 111 2.28 -11.55 10.23
CA ILE A 111 2.11 -10.11 10.25
C ILE A 111 1.88 -9.70 11.69
N VAL A 112 2.64 -8.72 12.18
CA VAL A 112 2.46 -8.13 13.49
C VAL A 112 1.92 -6.72 13.30
N ALA A 113 0.71 -6.48 13.78
CA ALA A 113 0.08 -5.16 13.78
C ALA A 113 0.23 -4.51 15.16
N GLU A 114 0.87 -3.36 15.18
CA GLU A 114 1.17 -2.62 16.42
C GLU A 114 1.05 -1.10 16.31
#